data_ddbdaa85a886844fb81453c4001d9e2c
#
_entry.id   ddbdaa85a886844fb81453c4001d9e2c
#
_cell.length_a   1.000
_cell.length_b   1.000
_cell.length_c   1.000
_cell.angle_alpha   90.00
_cell.angle_beta   90.00
_cell.angle_gamma   90.00
#
_symmetry.space_group_name_H-M   'P 1'
#
loop_
_entity.id
_entity.type
_entity.pdbx_description
1 polymer ?
#
loop_
_entity_poly.entity_id
_entity_poly.type
_entity_poly.pdbx_seq_one_letter_code
_entity_poly.pdbx_strand_id
1 'polypeptide(L)'
;MTISRYINKGILFPVYKGLYSTVPIDSLNPLEIGKAVIHRYTYLTTESVLSHAGIISQAIYDYTFVADISKRVSVGHWSFRFRQLKNEYLHNPLGILNQNGIFVATTERAVADMHYFNPKYHFDIPENIDFDKVRLIQEEVGYRHARS
;
A
#
# COMPACT_ATOMS: atom_id res chain seq x y z
N MET A 1 -12.06 1.16 33.69
CA MET A 1 -10.58 1.27 33.74
C MET A 1 -10.14 2.19 32.63
N THR A 2 -9.16 3.04 32.88
CA THR A 2 -8.67 3.99 31.87
C THR A 2 -7.73 3.30 30.89
N ILE A 3 -7.56 3.90 29.69
CA ILE A 3 -6.63 3.41 28.68
C ILE A 3 -5.21 3.29 29.26
N SER A 4 -4.77 4.30 30.04
CA SER A 4 -3.44 4.26 30.67
C SER A 4 -3.24 3.05 31.56
N ARG A 5 -4.26 2.65 32.30
CA ARG A 5 -4.17 1.47 33.14
C ARG A 5 -4.08 0.18 32.33
N TYR A 6 -4.81 0.10 31.22
CA TYR A 6 -4.72 -1.07 30.32
C TYR A 6 -3.33 -1.19 29.72
N ILE A 7 -2.72 -0.06 29.35
CA ILE A 7 -1.35 -0.05 28.83
C ILE A 7 -0.37 -0.50 29.90
N ASN A 8 -0.49 0.05 31.11
CA ASN A 8 0.42 -0.29 32.22
C ASN A 8 0.30 -1.74 32.64
N LYS A 9 -0.86 -2.35 32.47
CA LYS A 9 -1.07 -3.78 32.80
C LYS A 9 -0.73 -4.72 31.65
N GLY A 10 -0.27 -4.22 30.50
CA GLY A 10 0.04 -5.05 29.34
C GLY A 10 -1.19 -5.60 28.63
N ILE A 11 -2.37 -4.96 28.79
CA ILE A 11 -3.61 -5.36 28.12
C ILE A 11 -3.78 -4.65 26.81
N LEU A 12 -3.32 -3.40 26.72
CA LEU A 12 -3.33 -2.59 25.48
C LEU A 12 -1.93 -2.15 25.13
N PHE A 13 -1.64 -2.13 23.85
CA PHE A 13 -0.36 -1.69 23.30
C PHE A 13 -0.60 -0.52 22.37
N PRO A 14 0.04 0.65 22.61
CA PRO A 14 -0.10 1.79 21.70
C PRO A 14 0.50 1.44 20.34
N VAL A 15 -0.24 1.73 19.27
CA VAL A 15 0.22 1.50 17.89
C VAL A 15 0.56 2.83 17.23
N TYR A 16 -0.40 3.74 17.21
CA TYR A 16 -0.26 5.06 16.62
C TYR A 16 -1.32 5.97 17.28
N LYS A 17 -1.29 7.26 17.01
CA LYS A 17 -2.17 8.25 17.63
C LYS A 17 -3.61 7.74 17.83
N GLY A 18 -3.99 7.45 19.07
CA GLY A 18 -5.32 6.96 19.42
C GLY A 18 -5.64 5.53 18.98
N LEU A 19 -4.70 4.82 18.37
CA LEU A 19 -4.88 3.45 17.91
C LEU A 19 -4.13 2.50 18.85
N TYR A 20 -4.84 1.48 19.37
CA TYR A 20 -4.30 0.53 20.32
C TYR A 20 -4.55 -0.89 19.86
N SER A 21 -3.69 -1.82 20.30
CA SER A 21 -3.82 -3.25 20.02
C SER A 21 -3.94 -4.01 21.32
N THR A 22 -4.63 -5.15 21.28
CA THR A 22 -4.71 -6.08 22.41
C THR A 22 -3.56 -7.07 22.42
N VAL A 23 -2.71 -7.06 21.39
CA VAL A 23 -1.51 -7.89 21.30
C VAL A 23 -0.29 -7.00 21.08
N PRO A 24 0.93 -7.47 21.41
CA PRO A 24 2.15 -6.69 21.12
C PRO A 24 2.27 -6.33 19.65
N ILE A 25 2.83 -5.15 19.37
CA ILE A 25 2.95 -4.64 18.00
C ILE A 25 3.66 -5.65 17.08
N ASP A 26 4.70 -6.30 17.57
CA ASP A 26 5.47 -7.26 16.77
C ASP A 26 4.67 -8.50 16.38
N SER A 27 3.53 -8.74 17.03
CA SER A 27 2.62 -9.83 16.69
C SER A 27 1.60 -9.46 15.63
N LEU A 28 1.54 -8.19 15.22
CA LEU A 28 0.57 -7.70 14.25
C LEU A 28 1.08 -7.89 12.82
N ASN A 29 0.12 -8.08 11.91
CA ASN A 29 0.42 -8.04 10.48
C ASN A 29 0.68 -6.57 10.09
N PRO A 30 1.85 -6.24 9.53
CA PRO A 30 2.14 -4.86 9.15
C PRO A 30 1.14 -4.27 8.16
N LEU A 31 0.53 -5.07 7.27
CA LEU A 31 -0.48 -4.57 6.33
C LEU A 31 -1.74 -4.10 7.06
N GLU A 32 -2.12 -4.78 8.14
CA GLU A 32 -3.25 -4.35 8.96
C GLU A 32 -2.93 -3.05 9.70
N ILE A 33 -1.70 -2.89 10.16
CA ILE A 33 -1.27 -1.63 10.78
C ILE A 33 -1.37 -0.49 9.76
N GLY A 34 -0.86 -0.70 8.55
CA GLY A 34 -0.92 0.30 7.49
C GLY A 34 -2.35 0.73 7.17
N LYS A 35 -3.24 -0.24 7.03
CA LYS A 35 -4.67 0.04 6.81
C LYS A 35 -5.26 0.86 7.96
N ALA A 36 -4.94 0.49 9.19
CA ALA A 36 -5.54 1.10 10.38
C ALA A 36 -5.06 2.55 10.60
N VAL A 37 -3.79 2.84 10.37
CA VAL A 37 -3.22 4.16 10.70
C VAL A 37 -3.68 5.28 9.77
N ILE A 38 -4.17 4.95 8.57
CA ILE A 38 -4.60 5.96 7.61
C ILE A 38 -6.05 6.39 7.79
N HIS A 39 -6.91 5.55 8.38
CA HIS A 39 -8.33 5.81 8.64
C HIS A 39 -9.14 6.19 7.39
N ARG A 40 -8.77 5.67 6.22
CA ARG A 40 -9.45 5.93 4.96
C ARG A 40 -9.14 4.82 3.99
N TYR A 41 -9.82 4.81 2.85
CA TYR A 41 -9.57 3.80 1.83
C TYR A 41 -8.13 3.85 1.35
N THR A 42 -7.51 2.69 1.29
CA THR A 42 -6.13 2.52 0.84
C THR A 42 -5.94 1.12 0.28
N TYR A 43 -4.98 0.95 -0.61
CA TYR A 43 -4.55 -0.38 -1.03
C TYR A 43 -3.03 -0.42 -1.19
N LEU A 44 -2.47 -1.61 -0.96
CA LEU A 44 -1.04 -1.86 -1.15
C LEU A 44 -0.75 -1.94 -2.65
N THR A 45 0.28 -1.25 -3.10
CA THR A 45 0.63 -1.19 -4.53
C THR A 45 2.10 -0.77 -4.69
N THR A 46 2.49 -0.60 -5.94
CA THR A 46 3.81 -0.11 -6.37
C THR A 46 4.94 -0.99 -5.82
N GLU A 47 5.98 -0.40 -5.22
CA GLU A 47 7.20 -1.14 -4.87
C GLU A 47 6.94 -2.37 -4.01
N SER A 48 6.05 -2.30 -3.03
CA SER A 48 5.77 -3.45 -2.15
C SER A 48 5.22 -4.65 -2.91
N VAL A 49 4.31 -4.40 -3.84
CA VAL A 49 3.73 -5.46 -4.67
C VAL A 49 4.76 -5.99 -5.67
N LEU A 50 5.49 -5.08 -6.32
CA LEU A 50 6.46 -5.45 -7.36
C LEU A 50 7.66 -6.18 -6.79
N SER A 51 8.12 -5.79 -5.60
CA SER A 51 9.20 -6.49 -4.91
C SER A 51 8.77 -7.90 -4.50
N HIS A 52 7.57 -8.04 -3.94
CA HIS A 52 7.04 -9.33 -3.54
C HIS A 52 6.86 -10.27 -4.75
N ALA A 53 6.46 -9.72 -5.89
CA ALA A 53 6.30 -10.48 -7.13
C ALA A 53 7.63 -10.77 -7.84
N GLY A 54 8.74 -10.23 -7.34
CA GLY A 54 10.05 -10.42 -7.95
C GLY A 54 10.30 -9.58 -9.21
N ILE A 55 9.47 -8.58 -9.47
CA ILE A 55 9.60 -7.72 -10.65
C ILE A 55 10.72 -6.70 -10.48
N ILE A 56 10.94 -6.26 -9.25
CA ILE A 56 12.08 -5.40 -8.89
C ILE A 56 12.90 -6.10 -7.83
N SER A 57 14.22 -5.91 -7.88
CA SER A 57 15.16 -6.62 -7.00
C SER A 57 15.70 -5.75 -5.87
N GLN A 58 15.42 -4.45 -5.89
CA GLN A 58 15.92 -3.55 -4.84
C GLN A 58 15.25 -3.82 -3.49
N ALA A 59 15.97 -3.57 -2.42
CA ALA A 59 15.42 -3.67 -1.07
C ALA A 59 14.36 -2.60 -0.85
N ILE A 60 13.22 -3.01 -0.28
CA ILE A 60 12.11 -2.11 0.01
C ILE A 60 12.01 -1.95 1.53
N TYR A 61 12.15 -0.72 1.98
CA TYR A 61 12.12 -0.39 3.42
C TYR A 61 10.74 0.04 3.89
N ASP A 62 9.92 0.58 2.97
CA ASP A 62 8.58 1.05 3.29
C ASP A 62 7.54 0.09 2.73
N TYR A 63 6.45 -0.10 3.45
CA TYR A 63 5.22 -0.64 2.85
C TYR A 63 4.56 0.49 2.07
N THR A 64 4.33 0.28 0.77
CA THR A 64 3.86 1.33 -0.12
C THR A 64 2.39 1.16 -0.46
N PHE A 65 1.62 2.16 -0.10
CA PHE A 65 0.17 2.23 -0.31
C PHE A 65 -0.17 3.47 -1.12
N VAL A 66 -1.38 3.50 -1.66
CA VAL A 66 -1.98 4.74 -2.17
C VAL A 66 -3.22 5.07 -1.36
N ALA A 67 -3.52 6.35 -1.27
CA ALA A 67 -4.67 6.88 -0.56
C ALA A 67 -5.03 8.23 -1.19
N ASP A 68 -6.02 8.93 -0.63
CA ASP A 68 -6.38 10.27 -1.11
C ASP A 68 -5.53 11.37 -0.49
N ILE A 69 -4.55 11.00 0.33
CA ILE A 69 -3.54 11.92 0.89
C ILE A 69 -2.16 11.29 0.82
N SER A 70 -1.13 12.12 0.89
CA SER A 70 0.25 11.68 1.02
C SER A 70 0.65 11.73 2.49
N LYS A 71 1.28 10.65 2.97
CA LYS A 71 1.69 10.56 4.37
C LYS A 71 2.78 9.51 4.54
N ARG A 72 3.68 9.72 5.50
CA ARG A 72 4.63 8.71 5.96
C ARG A 72 4.37 8.47 7.44
N VAL A 73 4.34 7.19 7.83
CA VAL A 73 4.07 6.79 9.22
C VAL A 73 5.07 5.70 9.59
N SER A 74 5.62 5.79 10.80
CA SER A 74 6.45 4.73 11.38
C SER A 74 5.77 4.18 12.61
N VAL A 75 5.71 2.86 12.71
CA VAL A 75 5.13 2.16 13.86
C VAL A 75 6.11 1.03 14.23
N GLY A 76 6.72 1.11 15.41
CA GLY A 76 7.77 0.17 15.78
C GLY A 76 8.92 0.24 14.78
N HIS A 77 9.29 -0.91 14.22
CA HIS A 77 10.33 -0.99 13.18
C HIS A 77 9.77 -0.95 11.76
N TRP A 78 8.47 -0.80 11.60
CA TRP A 78 7.84 -0.73 10.28
C TRP A 78 7.65 0.71 9.83
N SER A 79 7.87 0.94 8.53
CA SER A 79 7.64 2.22 7.87
C SER A 79 6.57 2.06 6.80
N PHE A 80 5.66 3.04 6.73
CA PHE A 80 4.56 3.05 5.77
C PHE A 80 4.62 4.34 4.96
N ARG A 81 4.51 4.21 3.65
CA ARG A 81 4.43 5.35 2.75
C ARG A 81 3.11 5.31 2.01
N PHE A 82 2.33 6.37 2.17
CA PHE A 82 1.07 6.56 1.44
C PHE A 82 1.29 7.63 0.39
N ARG A 83 1.05 7.28 -0.88
CA ARG A 83 1.12 8.21 -2.00
C ARG A 83 -0.28 8.65 -2.36
N GLN A 84 -0.45 9.94 -2.58
CA GLN A 84 -1.74 10.49 -2.99
C GLN A 84 -2.07 10.06 -4.41
N LEU A 85 -3.28 9.54 -4.60
CA LEU A 85 -3.82 9.18 -5.89
C LEU A 85 -5.21 9.81 -6.02
N LYS A 86 -5.51 10.36 -7.20
CA LYS A 86 -6.82 10.99 -7.43
C LYS A 86 -7.94 10.00 -7.14
N ASN A 87 -9.04 10.48 -6.56
CA ASN A 87 -10.15 9.62 -6.16
C ASN A 87 -10.72 8.80 -7.32
N GLU A 88 -10.79 9.35 -8.53
CA GLU A 88 -11.29 8.64 -9.70
C GLU A 88 -10.44 7.42 -10.05
N TYR A 89 -9.14 7.44 -9.77
CA TYR A 89 -8.25 6.31 -9.98
C TYR A 89 -8.24 5.39 -8.75
N LEU A 90 -8.14 5.99 -7.57
CA LEU A 90 -8.04 5.28 -6.30
C LEU A 90 -9.21 4.32 -6.08
N HIS A 91 -10.42 4.75 -6.41
CA HIS A 91 -11.63 3.98 -6.17
C HIS A 91 -12.02 3.07 -7.33
N ASN A 92 -11.27 3.05 -8.42
CA ASN A 92 -11.51 2.10 -9.50
C ASN A 92 -11.03 0.71 -9.05
N PRO A 93 -11.90 -0.30 -8.98
CA PRO A 93 -11.55 -1.59 -8.38
C PRO A 93 -10.78 -2.54 -9.28
N LEU A 94 -10.51 -2.17 -10.53
CA LEU A 94 -9.86 -3.06 -11.48
C LEU A 94 -8.43 -3.41 -11.03
N GLY A 95 -8.16 -4.70 -10.89
CA GLY A 95 -6.85 -5.16 -10.45
C GLY A 95 -6.59 -5.02 -8.96
N ILE A 96 -7.63 -4.81 -8.15
CA ILE A 96 -7.53 -4.73 -6.69
C ILE A 96 -8.19 -5.97 -6.09
N LEU A 97 -7.42 -6.68 -5.27
CA LEU A 97 -7.89 -7.89 -4.59
C LEU A 97 -8.14 -7.58 -3.11
N ASN A 98 -9.21 -8.18 -2.57
CA ASN A 98 -9.48 -8.12 -1.14
C ASN A 98 -8.90 -9.39 -0.49
N GLN A 99 -7.85 -9.21 0.29
CA GLN A 99 -7.20 -10.30 1.01
C GLN A 99 -7.48 -10.13 2.51
N ASN A 100 -8.54 -10.78 2.98
CA ASN A 100 -8.94 -10.73 4.40
C ASN A 100 -9.16 -9.30 4.91
N GLY A 101 -9.79 -8.47 4.09
CA GLY A 101 -10.09 -7.08 4.44
C GLY A 101 -9.00 -6.08 4.09
N ILE A 102 -7.85 -6.55 3.60
CA ILE A 102 -6.77 -5.69 3.14
C ILE A 102 -6.80 -5.69 1.61
N PHE A 103 -6.85 -4.51 1.01
CA PHE A 103 -6.86 -4.37 -0.44
C PHE A 103 -5.44 -4.33 -0.97
N VAL A 104 -5.17 -5.16 -1.98
CA VAL A 104 -3.83 -5.31 -2.56
C VAL A 104 -3.95 -5.29 -4.08
N ALA A 105 -3.10 -4.51 -4.73
CA ALA A 105 -3.04 -4.48 -6.19
C ALA A 105 -2.45 -5.77 -6.74
N THR A 106 -2.94 -6.20 -7.90
CA THR A 106 -2.26 -7.21 -8.70
C THR A 106 -0.95 -6.64 -9.22
N THR A 107 -0.07 -7.50 -9.72
CA THR A 107 1.19 -7.06 -10.33
C THR A 107 0.93 -6.03 -11.43
N GLU A 108 -0.03 -6.29 -12.32
CA GLU A 108 -0.33 -5.40 -13.44
C GLU A 108 -0.93 -4.07 -12.99
N ARG A 109 -1.79 -4.09 -11.98
CA ARG A 109 -2.29 -2.83 -11.40
C ARG A 109 -1.15 -2.03 -10.75
N ALA A 110 -0.25 -2.71 -10.04
CA ALA A 110 0.92 -2.07 -9.42
C ALA A 110 1.85 -1.46 -10.46
N VAL A 111 2.03 -2.14 -11.61
CA VAL A 111 2.80 -1.59 -12.73
C VAL A 111 2.14 -0.35 -13.29
N ALA A 112 0.81 -0.39 -13.49
CA ALA A 112 0.05 0.76 -13.98
C ALA A 112 0.16 1.94 -13.02
N ASP A 113 0.02 1.69 -11.73
CA ASP A 113 0.17 2.73 -10.71
C ASP A 113 1.58 3.31 -10.69
N MET A 114 2.60 2.44 -10.78
CA MET A 114 4.00 2.88 -10.81
C MET A 114 4.28 3.79 -12.01
N HIS A 115 3.81 3.41 -13.20
CA HIS A 115 3.98 4.23 -14.40
C HIS A 115 3.23 5.56 -14.29
N TYR A 116 2.12 5.59 -13.57
CA TYR A 116 1.42 6.85 -13.33
C TYR A 116 2.29 7.81 -12.51
N PHE A 117 2.93 7.30 -11.45
CA PHE A 117 3.81 8.11 -10.61
C PHE A 117 5.14 8.43 -11.27
N ASN A 118 5.69 7.47 -12.02
CA ASN A 118 6.98 7.62 -12.72
C ASN A 118 6.95 6.88 -14.06
N PRO A 119 6.59 7.57 -15.16
CA PRO A 119 6.51 6.93 -16.48
C PRO A 119 7.82 6.32 -16.96
N LYS A 120 8.94 6.75 -16.41
CA LYS A 120 10.27 6.26 -16.79
C LYS A 120 10.81 5.18 -15.87
N TYR A 121 9.97 4.67 -14.94
CA TYR A 121 10.44 3.66 -14.03
C TYR A 121 10.87 2.40 -14.76
N HIS A 122 12.02 1.86 -14.38
CA HIS A 122 12.59 0.67 -14.99
C HIS A 122 12.29 -0.57 -14.13
N PHE A 123 11.69 -1.59 -14.76
CA PHE A 123 11.44 -2.87 -14.11
C PHE A 123 12.58 -3.83 -14.43
N ASP A 124 13.09 -4.50 -13.40
CA ASP A 124 14.25 -5.39 -13.53
C ASP A 124 13.92 -6.64 -14.33
N ILE A 125 12.68 -7.15 -14.21
CA ILE A 125 12.24 -8.35 -14.89
C ILE A 125 10.93 -8.06 -15.64
N PRO A 126 10.99 -7.28 -16.75
CA PRO A 126 9.79 -6.89 -17.48
C PRO A 126 9.10 -8.08 -18.18
N GLU A 127 9.83 -9.14 -18.47
CA GLU A 127 9.25 -10.34 -19.10
C GLU A 127 8.23 -11.05 -18.23
N ASN A 128 8.19 -10.79 -16.92
CA ASN A 128 7.20 -11.36 -16.02
C ASN A 128 5.96 -10.47 -15.87
N ILE A 129 5.87 -9.40 -16.65
CA ILE A 129 4.73 -8.48 -16.64
C ILE A 129 3.90 -8.70 -17.90
N ASP A 130 2.59 -8.85 -17.75
CA ASP A 130 1.66 -8.86 -18.87
C ASP A 130 1.30 -7.43 -19.24
N PHE A 131 2.06 -6.84 -20.16
CA PHE A 131 1.87 -5.44 -20.56
C PHE A 131 0.57 -5.19 -21.34
N ASP A 132 -0.01 -6.20 -21.96
CA ASP A 132 -1.32 -6.05 -22.59
C ASP A 132 -2.38 -5.80 -21.50
N LYS A 133 -2.27 -6.53 -20.39
CA LYS A 133 -3.16 -6.35 -19.25
C LYS A 133 -2.90 -5.02 -18.55
N VAL A 134 -1.63 -4.58 -18.47
CA VAL A 134 -1.29 -3.27 -17.94
C VAL A 134 -1.97 -2.18 -18.75
N ARG A 135 -1.89 -2.24 -20.08
CA ARG A 135 -2.51 -1.25 -20.96
C ARG A 135 -4.04 -1.23 -20.79
N LEU A 136 -4.65 -2.40 -20.67
CA LEU A 136 -6.10 -2.48 -20.42
C LEU A 136 -6.46 -1.78 -19.11
N ILE A 137 -5.70 -2.04 -18.05
CA ILE A 137 -5.92 -1.40 -16.75
C ILE A 137 -5.76 0.11 -16.87
N GLN A 138 -4.71 0.57 -17.54
CA GLN A 138 -4.47 2.01 -17.72
C GLN A 138 -5.64 2.69 -18.44
N GLU A 139 -6.18 2.05 -19.47
CA GLU A 139 -7.32 2.58 -20.20
C GLU A 139 -8.60 2.61 -19.33
N GLU A 140 -8.90 1.51 -18.66
CA GLU A 140 -10.11 1.38 -17.85
C GLU A 140 -10.08 2.27 -16.61
N VAL A 141 -8.95 2.38 -15.94
CA VAL A 141 -8.77 3.27 -14.79
C VAL A 141 -8.79 4.73 -15.24
N GLY A 142 -8.36 4.99 -16.46
CA GLY A 142 -8.30 6.33 -17.01
C GLY A 142 -6.98 7.05 -16.78
N TYR A 143 -5.91 6.31 -16.51
CA TYR A 143 -4.60 6.93 -16.35
C TYR A 143 -4.17 7.64 -17.63
N ARG A 144 -3.87 8.91 -17.49
CA ARG A 144 -3.32 9.69 -18.58
C ARG A 144 -1.82 9.80 -18.40
N HIS A 145 -1.12 9.43 -19.44
CA HIS A 145 0.32 9.64 -19.46
C HIS A 145 0.59 11.12 -19.59
N ALA A 146 1.55 11.53 -18.84
CA ALA A 146 2.02 12.88 -18.98
C ALA A 146 2.58 13.02 -20.36
N ARG A 147 2.18 12.90 -21.35
CA ARG A 147 2.48 12.83 -22.55
C ARG A 147 2.87 13.14 -23.22
N SER A 148 2.67 12.90 -23.28
CA SER A 148 3.01 12.67 -23.93
C SER A 148 3.29 13.27 -24.89
#